data_86e5b561386625c1cb7712625b350a39
#
_entry.id   86e5b561386625c1cb7712625b350a39
#
_cell.length_a   1.000
_cell.length_b   1.000
_cell.length_c   1.000
_cell.angle_alpha   90.00
_cell.angle_beta   90.00
_cell.angle_gamma   90.00
#
_symmetry.space_group_name_H-M   'P 1'
#
loop_
_entity.id
_entity.type
_entity.pdbx_description
1 polymer ?
#
loop_
_entity_poly.entity_id
_entity_poly.type
_entity_poly.pdbx_seq_one_letter_code
_entity_poly.pdbx_strand_id
1 'polypeptide(L)'
;MWPWKNVLAISAALLLGFGISHYASSSQTPSATLHGDAAHPAKTQGWVDTQLYFGLGPADSPEKGVSEAAWRDFLDKEVTPRFPDGLSVMDVYGQWQGKNEKTPERIRSKMLVIDYPKTPENAAKIEAIRAAWKQKTVDQSVLKVTQPADVSF
;
A
#
# COMPACT_ATOMS: atom_id res chain seq x y z
N MET A 1 49.33 -2.30 64.62
CA MET A 1 50.21 -1.14 64.65
C MET A 1 49.86 -0.22 63.48
N TRP A 2 49.29 0.90 63.78
CA TRP A 2 48.98 2.06 62.98
C TRP A 2 50.27 2.78 62.55
N PRO A 3 50.23 3.84 61.70
CA PRO A 3 49.23 4.65 60.98
C PRO A 3 49.68 5.24 59.63
N TRP A 4 48.84 6.13 59.06
CA TRP A 4 48.97 7.50 58.53
C TRP A 4 48.94 7.67 57.01
N LYS A 5 48.40 8.64 56.41
CA LYS A 5 47.59 9.86 56.58
C LYS A 5 47.26 10.41 55.18
N ASN A 6 46.05 10.90 55.10
CA ASN A 6 45.54 11.96 54.24
C ASN A 6 46.49 12.71 53.30
N VAL A 7 46.11 12.86 52.04
CA VAL A 7 46.15 14.16 51.33
C VAL A 7 44.95 14.22 50.40
N LEU A 8 44.05 15.19 50.66
CA LEU A 8 43.02 15.68 49.77
C LEU A 8 43.67 16.45 48.61
N ALA A 9 43.37 16.06 47.39
CA ALA A 9 43.54 16.90 46.20
C ALA A 9 42.17 17.07 45.54
N ILE A 10 41.58 18.22 45.75
CA ILE A 10 40.40 18.69 45.08
C ILE A 10 40.83 19.17 43.69
N SER A 11 40.54 18.37 42.68
CA SER A 11 40.65 18.83 41.29
C SER A 11 39.24 19.11 40.78
N ALA A 12 38.88 20.37 40.73
CA ALA A 12 37.68 20.85 40.07
C ALA A 12 37.82 20.64 38.55
N ALA A 13 37.21 19.60 38.03
CA ALA A 13 37.04 19.42 36.58
C ALA A 13 35.79 20.17 36.13
N LEU A 14 35.99 21.30 35.44
CA LEU A 14 34.95 21.99 34.70
C LEU A 14 34.53 21.06 33.53
N LEU A 15 33.42 20.38 33.68
CA LEU A 15 32.77 19.71 32.58
C LEU A 15 31.97 20.75 31.76
N LEU A 16 32.57 21.24 30.69
CA LEU A 16 31.87 21.93 29.62
C LEU A 16 30.95 20.88 28.94
N GLY A 17 29.70 20.87 29.34
CA GLY A 17 28.66 20.08 28.70
C GLY A 17 28.37 20.63 27.29
N PHE A 18 28.96 20.03 26.27
CA PHE A 18 28.46 20.19 24.90
C PHE A 18 27.13 19.45 24.82
N GLY A 19 26.06 20.19 24.95
CA GLY A 19 24.72 19.71 24.63
C GLY A 19 24.63 19.43 23.15
N ILE A 20 24.79 18.16 22.76
CA ILE A 20 24.43 17.70 21.44
C ILE A 20 22.91 17.67 21.41
N SER A 21 22.28 18.73 20.89
CA SER A 21 20.89 18.74 20.52
C SER A 21 20.72 17.72 19.39
N HIS A 22 20.28 16.53 19.72
CA HIS A 22 19.75 15.61 18.73
C HIS A 22 18.44 16.20 18.18
N TYR A 23 18.54 16.90 17.07
CA TYR A 23 17.39 17.14 16.24
C TYR A 23 16.92 15.77 15.73
N ALA A 24 15.96 15.18 16.41
CA ALA A 24 15.20 14.09 15.86
C ALA A 24 14.46 14.65 14.64
N SER A 25 14.98 14.43 13.45
CA SER A 25 14.20 14.56 12.22
C SER A 25 13.08 13.55 12.33
N SER A 26 11.92 14.00 12.77
CA SER A 26 10.69 13.26 12.57
C SER A 26 10.47 13.20 11.06
N SER A 27 10.83 12.09 10.44
CA SER A 27 10.35 11.76 9.12
C SER A 27 8.84 11.56 9.24
N GLN A 28 8.09 12.65 9.08
CA GLN A 28 6.65 12.57 8.93
C GLN A 28 6.39 11.80 7.65
N THR A 29 5.88 10.59 7.80
CA THR A 29 5.28 9.87 6.68
C THR A 29 4.14 10.74 6.16
N PRO A 30 4.12 11.11 4.88
CA PRO A 30 3.03 11.92 4.35
C PRO A 30 1.71 11.22 4.64
N SER A 31 0.83 11.86 5.35
CA SER A 31 -0.53 11.35 5.57
C SER A 31 -1.26 11.46 4.23
N ALA A 32 -1.49 10.32 3.59
CA ALA A 32 -2.25 10.24 2.36
C ALA A 32 -3.75 10.34 2.70
N THR A 33 -4.25 11.52 2.93
CA THR A 33 -5.68 11.76 3.08
C THR A 33 -6.29 12.27 1.78
N LEU A 34 -7.56 11.96 1.53
CA LEU A 34 -8.33 12.48 0.38
C LEU A 34 -8.36 14.02 0.33
N HIS A 35 -8.01 14.67 1.43
CA HIS A 35 -7.96 16.13 1.55
C HIS A 35 -6.56 16.70 1.32
N GLY A 36 -5.60 15.86 0.90
CA GLY A 36 -4.22 16.24 0.72
C GLY A 36 -3.46 16.42 2.03
N ASP A 37 -2.17 16.65 1.91
CA ASP A 37 -1.33 17.09 3.01
C ASP A 37 -1.52 18.59 3.20
N ALA A 38 -1.98 19.02 4.37
CA ALA A 38 -2.17 20.44 4.69
C ALA A 38 -0.87 21.27 4.57
N ALA A 39 0.31 20.62 4.70
CA ALA A 39 1.61 21.25 4.52
C ALA A 39 2.03 21.34 3.03
N HIS A 40 1.45 20.50 2.16
CA HIS A 40 1.80 20.43 0.74
C HIS A 40 0.54 20.26 -0.12
N PRO A 41 -0.33 21.28 -0.21
CA PRO A 41 -1.65 21.14 -0.82
C PRO A 41 -1.65 20.91 -2.33
N ALA A 42 -0.50 20.95 -3.00
CA ALA A 42 -0.43 20.95 -4.44
C ALA A 42 0.23 19.73 -5.09
N LYS A 43 1.13 19.00 -4.42
CA LYS A 43 1.86 17.86 -5.03
C LYS A 43 2.32 16.82 -4.03
N THR A 44 2.06 15.56 -4.35
CA THR A 44 2.67 14.41 -3.69
C THR A 44 3.78 13.84 -4.56
N GLN A 45 5.00 13.73 -4.01
CA GLN A 45 6.11 13.07 -4.71
C GLN A 45 6.24 11.62 -4.29
N GLY A 46 6.68 10.76 -5.23
CA GLY A 46 6.94 9.36 -4.96
C GLY A 46 5.68 8.50 -4.83
N TRP A 47 4.60 8.91 -5.45
CA TRP A 47 3.37 8.13 -5.56
C TRP A 47 3.38 7.23 -6.80
N VAL A 48 2.55 6.22 -6.75
CA VAL A 48 2.29 5.31 -7.86
C VAL A 48 0.80 5.12 -8.05
N ASP A 49 0.37 5.02 -9.30
CA ASP A 49 -0.89 4.45 -9.75
C ASP A 49 -0.71 2.94 -9.88
N THR A 50 -1.58 2.18 -9.26
CA THR A 50 -1.60 0.73 -9.39
C THR A 50 -2.97 0.25 -9.82
N GLN A 51 -3.00 -0.46 -10.93
CA GLN A 51 -4.18 -1.07 -11.51
C GLN A 51 -4.13 -2.58 -11.29
N LEU A 52 -5.20 -3.13 -10.70
CA LEU A 52 -5.39 -4.55 -10.49
C LEU A 52 -6.61 -5.02 -11.28
N TYR A 53 -6.46 -6.10 -12.03
CA TYR A 53 -7.53 -6.65 -12.85
C TYR A 53 -8.01 -7.98 -12.27
N PHE A 54 -9.29 -8.02 -11.90
CA PHE A 54 -9.95 -9.15 -11.25
C PHE A 54 -10.96 -9.77 -12.19
N GLY A 55 -10.77 -11.04 -12.54
CA GLY A 55 -11.76 -11.81 -13.30
C GLY A 55 -12.98 -12.14 -12.45
N LEU A 56 -14.17 -11.85 -12.94
CA LEU A 56 -15.43 -12.18 -12.27
C LEU A 56 -16.11 -13.42 -12.86
N GLY A 57 -15.51 -14.06 -13.85
CA GLY A 57 -16.05 -15.22 -14.53
C GLY A 57 -16.64 -14.92 -15.92
N PRO A 58 -17.25 -15.93 -16.57
CA PRO A 58 -17.66 -15.85 -17.97
C PRO A 58 -18.61 -14.70 -18.25
N ALA A 59 -18.36 -13.96 -19.32
CA ALA A 59 -19.22 -12.85 -19.74
C ALA A 59 -20.60 -13.33 -20.22
N ASP A 60 -20.64 -14.50 -20.85
CA ASP A 60 -21.86 -15.09 -21.44
C ASP A 60 -22.69 -15.92 -20.42
N SER A 61 -22.18 -16.08 -19.18
CA SER A 61 -22.81 -16.82 -18.09
C SER A 61 -22.54 -16.16 -16.75
N PRO A 62 -23.05 -14.95 -16.52
CA PRO A 62 -22.70 -14.14 -15.36
C PRO A 62 -23.06 -14.78 -14.01
N GLU A 63 -24.05 -15.68 -14.01
CA GLU A 63 -24.48 -16.44 -12.82
C GLU A 63 -23.41 -17.43 -12.32
N LYS A 64 -22.48 -17.84 -13.19
CA LYS A 64 -21.39 -18.77 -12.84
C LYS A 64 -20.17 -18.08 -12.23
N GLY A 65 -20.17 -16.76 -12.20
CA GLY A 65 -19.05 -15.98 -11.73
C GLY A 65 -19.27 -15.36 -10.34
N VAL A 66 -18.38 -14.46 -9.99
CA VAL A 66 -18.48 -13.65 -8.77
C VAL A 66 -19.62 -12.64 -8.93
N SER A 67 -20.53 -12.62 -7.96
CA SER A 67 -21.62 -11.64 -7.92
C SER A 67 -21.14 -10.25 -7.50
N GLU A 68 -21.92 -9.23 -7.82
CA GLU A 68 -21.63 -7.85 -7.38
C GLU A 68 -21.61 -7.72 -5.84
N ALA A 69 -22.46 -8.46 -5.14
CA ALA A 69 -22.47 -8.48 -3.67
C ALA A 69 -21.19 -9.10 -3.12
N ALA A 70 -20.70 -10.18 -3.70
CA ALA A 70 -19.45 -10.83 -3.30
C ALA A 70 -18.22 -9.95 -3.61
N TRP A 71 -18.27 -9.19 -4.72
CA TRP A 71 -17.26 -8.21 -5.05
C TRP A 71 -17.21 -7.07 -4.03
N ARG A 72 -18.36 -6.49 -3.66
CA ARG A 72 -18.43 -5.44 -2.63
C ARG A 72 -17.92 -5.93 -1.27
N ASP A 73 -18.32 -7.14 -0.88
CA ASP A 73 -17.80 -7.76 0.35
C ASP A 73 -16.27 -7.90 0.35
N PHE A 74 -15.70 -8.22 -0.81
CA PHE A 74 -14.23 -8.25 -0.97
C PHE A 74 -13.60 -6.86 -0.84
N LEU A 75 -14.18 -5.83 -1.45
CA LEU A 75 -13.70 -4.46 -1.29
C LEU A 75 -13.73 -4.04 0.18
N ASP A 76 -14.85 -4.28 0.86
CA ASP A 76 -15.05 -3.85 2.25
C ASP A 76 -14.11 -4.56 3.24
N LYS A 77 -13.81 -5.84 3.00
CA LYS A 77 -13.01 -6.66 3.93
C LYS A 77 -11.53 -6.69 3.62
N GLU A 78 -11.16 -6.62 2.35
CA GLU A 78 -9.78 -6.85 1.93
C GLU A 78 -9.09 -5.61 1.37
N VAL A 79 -9.82 -4.73 0.70
CA VAL A 79 -9.22 -3.59 0.02
C VAL A 79 -9.27 -2.32 0.87
N THR A 80 -10.48 -1.89 1.24
CA THR A 80 -10.70 -0.64 1.98
C THR A 80 -9.91 -0.57 3.30
N PRO A 81 -9.79 -1.64 4.12
CA PRO A 81 -8.99 -1.56 5.34
C PRO A 81 -7.49 -1.37 5.10
N ARG A 82 -7.00 -1.71 3.92
CA ARG A 82 -5.59 -1.54 3.53
C ARG A 82 -5.32 -0.18 2.87
N PHE A 83 -6.31 0.36 2.16
CA PHE A 83 -6.25 1.65 1.46
C PHE A 83 -7.53 2.46 1.73
N PRO A 84 -7.68 2.98 2.96
CA PRO A 84 -8.89 3.70 3.37
C PRO A 84 -9.01 5.08 2.72
N ASP A 85 -7.91 5.63 2.19
CA ASP A 85 -7.88 6.98 1.62
C ASP A 85 -8.58 7.08 0.26
N GLY A 86 -8.87 5.95 -0.36
CA GLY A 86 -9.66 5.89 -1.57
C GLY A 86 -9.18 4.88 -2.59
N LEU A 87 -10.10 4.53 -3.44
CA LEU A 87 -9.90 3.64 -4.58
C LEU A 87 -10.97 3.92 -5.63
N SER A 88 -10.69 3.56 -6.87
CA SER A 88 -11.67 3.61 -7.96
C SER A 88 -11.86 2.22 -8.56
N VAL A 89 -13.09 1.91 -8.95
CA VAL A 89 -13.43 0.63 -9.60
C VAL A 89 -14.11 0.91 -10.93
N MET A 90 -13.66 0.21 -11.95
CA MET A 90 -14.27 0.24 -13.28
C MET A 90 -14.65 -1.16 -13.72
N ASP A 91 -15.80 -1.27 -14.37
CA ASP A 91 -16.18 -2.48 -15.10
C ASP A 91 -15.37 -2.55 -16.39
N VAL A 92 -14.72 -3.67 -16.61
CA VAL A 92 -13.95 -3.92 -17.82
C VAL A 92 -14.31 -5.26 -18.43
N TYR A 93 -14.18 -5.35 -19.73
CA TYR A 93 -14.39 -6.58 -20.48
C TYR A 93 -13.01 -7.15 -20.85
N GLY A 94 -12.75 -8.38 -20.41
CA GLY A 94 -11.53 -9.10 -20.70
C GLY A 94 -11.73 -10.19 -21.73
N GLN A 95 -10.68 -10.47 -22.47
CA GLN A 95 -10.63 -11.61 -23.37
C GLN A 95 -9.24 -12.19 -23.38
N TRP A 96 -9.12 -13.48 -23.27
CA TRP A 96 -7.85 -14.18 -23.43
C TRP A 96 -8.06 -15.53 -24.09
N GLN A 97 -7.00 -16.11 -24.63
CA GLN A 97 -7.06 -17.43 -25.23
C GLN A 97 -5.91 -18.27 -24.73
N GLY A 98 -6.24 -19.38 -24.10
CA GLY A 98 -5.28 -20.38 -23.67
C GLY A 98 -4.50 -20.96 -24.86
N LYS A 99 -3.26 -21.35 -24.63
CA LYS A 99 -2.33 -21.82 -25.70
C LYS A 99 -2.88 -22.99 -26.54
N ASN A 100 -3.75 -23.80 -25.95
CA ASN A 100 -4.34 -24.98 -26.58
C ASN A 100 -5.85 -24.85 -26.85
N GLU A 101 -6.41 -23.65 -26.67
CA GLU A 101 -7.82 -23.39 -26.86
C GLU A 101 -8.10 -22.88 -28.26
N LYS A 102 -9.24 -23.32 -28.82
CA LYS A 102 -9.65 -22.94 -30.19
C LYS A 102 -10.41 -21.60 -30.22
N THR A 103 -11.02 -21.24 -29.11
CA THR A 103 -11.82 -20.02 -28.98
C THR A 103 -11.36 -19.19 -27.77
N PRO A 104 -11.41 -17.86 -27.86
CA PRO A 104 -11.10 -17.02 -26.72
C PRO A 104 -12.20 -17.13 -25.63
N GLU A 105 -11.75 -17.09 -24.39
CA GLU A 105 -12.62 -16.91 -23.23
C GLU A 105 -12.91 -15.42 -23.04
N ARG A 106 -14.18 -15.10 -22.80
CA ARG A 106 -14.66 -13.75 -22.54
C ARG A 106 -15.03 -13.62 -21.08
N ILE A 107 -14.46 -12.63 -20.41
CA ILE A 107 -14.49 -12.52 -18.96
C ILE A 107 -15.02 -11.14 -18.56
N ARG A 108 -16.06 -11.13 -17.70
CA ARG A 108 -16.38 -9.91 -16.95
C ARG A 108 -15.25 -9.68 -15.95
N SER A 109 -14.81 -8.45 -15.85
CA SER A 109 -13.71 -8.11 -14.95
C SER A 109 -13.96 -6.76 -14.27
N LYS A 110 -13.33 -6.55 -13.13
CA LYS A 110 -13.20 -5.26 -12.48
C LYS A 110 -11.74 -4.80 -12.55
N MET A 111 -11.55 -3.53 -12.86
CA MET A 111 -10.26 -2.87 -12.69
C MET A 111 -10.34 -2.01 -11.44
N LEU A 112 -9.47 -2.29 -10.47
CA LEU A 112 -9.29 -1.50 -9.26
C LEU A 112 -8.07 -0.61 -9.45
N VAL A 113 -8.26 0.68 -9.24
CA VAL A 113 -7.19 1.70 -9.31
C VAL A 113 -6.96 2.26 -7.92
N ILE A 114 -5.71 2.27 -7.48
CA ILE A 114 -5.30 2.83 -6.20
C ILE A 114 -4.04 3.67 -6.42
N ASP A 115 -4.09 4.92 -5.97
CA ASP A 115 -2.96 5.82 -5.89
C ASP A 115 -2.43 5.86 -4.46
N TYR A 116 -1.11 5.63 -4.30
CA TYR A 116 -0.52 5.57 -2.97
C TYR A 116 0.99 5.88 -2.99
N PRO A 117 1.57 6.30 -1.83
CA PRO A 117 3.02 6.45 -1.69
C PRO A 117 3.76 5.14 -1.96
N LYS A 118 4.77 5.16 -2.80
CA LYS A 118 5.59 3.98 -3.14
C LYS A 118 6.46 3.58 -1.96
N THR A 119 5.95 2.71 -1.10
CA THR A 119 6.65 2.15 0.05
C THR A 119 6.63 0.62 0.02
N PRO A 120 7.59 -0.07 0.67
CA PRO A 120 7.55 -1.53 0.81
C PRO A 120 6.29 -2.03 1.51
N GLU A 121 5.78 -1.28 2.50
CA GLU A 121 4.54 -1.60 3.21
C GLU A 121 3.34 -1.58 2.26
N ASN A 122 3.17 -0.51 1.49
CA ASN A 122 2.07 -0.41 0.54
C ASN A 122 2.17 -1.45 -0.58
N ALA A 123 3.39 -1.76 -1.04
CA ALA A 123 3.60 -2.85 -1.98
C ALA A 123 3.15 -4.21 -1.38
N ALA A 124 3.43 -4.47 -0.11
CA ALA A 124 2.97 -5.68 0.58
C ALA A 124 1.44 -5.72 0.72
N LYS A 125 0.79 -4.58 1.00
CA LYS A 125 -0.69 -4.47 1.03
C LYS A 125 -1.30 -4.85 -0.33
N ILE A 126 -0.73 -4.39 -1.44
CA ILE A 126 -1.17 -4.76 -2.78
C ILE A 126 -1.06 -6.27 -3.02
N GLU A 127 0.08 -6.87 -2.65
CA GLU A 127 0.24 -8.32 -2.80
C GLU A 127 -0.72 -9.11 -1.91
N ALA A 128 -1.03 -8.63 -0.70
CA ALA A 128 -2.03 -9.23 0.18
C ALA A 128 -3.44 -9.22 -0.45
N ILE A 129 -3.85 -8.11 -1.09
CA ILE A 129 -5.12 -8.02 -1.83
C ILE A 129 -5.18 -9.08 -2.95
N ARG A 130 -4.11 -9.17 -3.74
CA ARG A 130 -4.01 -10.17 -4.84
C ARG A 130 -4.08 -11.60 -4.30
N ALA A 131 -3.40 -11.88 -3.20
CA ALA A 131 -3.43 -13.19 -2.56
C ALA A 131 -4.83 -13.53 -2.03
N ALA A 132 -5.50 -12.59 -1.35
CA ALA A 132 -6.84 -12.78 -0.81
C ALA A 132 -7.86 -13.09 -1.93
N TRP A 133 -7.77 -12.41 -3.09
CA TRP A 133 -8.62 -12.72 -4.24
C TRP A 133 -8.42 -14.14 -4.72
N LYS A 134 -7.18 -14.57 -4.94
CA LYS A 134 -6.86 -15.92 -5.40
C LYS A 134 -7.27 -17.02 -4.40
N GLN A 135 -7.32 -16.72 -3.11
CA GLN A 135 -7.83 -17.65 -2.09
C GLN A 135 -9.36 -17.74 -2.10
N LYS A 136 -10.02 -16.63 -2.42
CA LYS A 136 -11.50 -16.54 -2.41
C LYS A 136 -12.12 -17.05 -3.71
N THR A 137 -11.37 -17.05 -4.79
CA THR A 137 -11.85 -17.42 -6.14
C THR A 137 -11.00 -18.56 -6.71
N VAL A 138 -11.38 -19.03 -7.88
CA VAL A 138 -10.59 -20.00 -8.67
C VAL A 138 -9.54 -19.32 -9.56
N ASP A 139 -9.45 -17.99 -9.51
CA ASP A 139 -8.50 -17.24 -10.34
C ASP A 139 -7.05 -17.59 -10.00
N GLN A 140 -6.29 -17.90 -11.03
CA GLN A 140 -4.87 -18.24 -10.88
C GLN A 140 -4.00 -17.00 -10.73
N SER A 141 -4.44 -15.87 -11.27
CA SER A 141 -3.66 -14.63 -11.28
C SER A 141 -4.54 -13.39 -11.23
N VAL A 142 -3.99 -12.33 -10.67
CA VAL A 142 -4.51 -10.96 -10.78
C VAL A 142 -3.47 -10.14 -11.48
N LEU A 143 -3.77 -9.63 -12.69
CA LEU A 143 -2.86 -8.74 -13.40
C LEU A 143 -2.64 -7.46 -12.58
N LYS A 144 -1.41 -7.06 -12.43
CA LYS A 144 -1.01 -5.81 -11.78
C LYS A 144 -0.18 -4.96 -12.74
N VAL A 145 -0.58 -3.71 -12.90
CA VAL A 145 0.19 -2.67 -13.56
C VAL A 145 0.49 -1.59 -12.53
N THR A 146 1.74 -1.14 -12.43
CA THR A 146 2.13 -0.06 -11.53
C THR A 146 3.02 0.90 -12.28
N GLN A 147 2.71 2.20 -12.18
CA GLN A 147 3.46 3.26 -12.82
C GLN A 147 3.64 4.45 -11.87
N PRO A 148 4.70 5.26 -12.02
CA PRO A 148 4.81 6.52 -11.30
C PRO A 148 3.61 7.42 -11.59
N ALA A 149 3.11 8.10 -10.56
CA ALA A 149 2.00 9.04 -10.67
C ALA A 149 2.37 10.39 -10.06
N ASP A 150 1.92 11.46 -10.72
CA ASP A 150 1.91 12.82 -10.17
C ASP A 150 0.49 13.09 -9.67
N VAL A 151 0.32 13.05 -8.36
CA VAL A 151 -1.00 13.15 -7.70
C VAL A 151 -1.12 14.51 -7.02
N SER A 152 -2.29 15.13 -7.14
CA SER A 152 -2.64 16.38 -6.43
C SER A 152 -4.10 16.31 -5.97
N PHE A 153 -4.40 16.96 -4.85
CA PHE A 153 -5.72 17.02 -4.25
C PHE A 153 -6.22 18.45 -4.20
#